data_6904e0fcfe1d40285aeeebbbdb205387
#
_entry.id   6904e0fcfe1d40285aeeebbbdb205387
#
_cell.length_a   1.000
_cell.length_b   1.000
_cell.length_c   1.000
_cell.angle_alpha   90.00
_cell.angle_beta   90.00
_cell.angle_gamma   90.00
#
_symmetry.space_group_name_H-M   'P 1'
#
loop_
_entity.id
_entity.type
_entity.pdbx_description
1 polymer ?
#
loop_
_entity_poly.entity_id
_entity_poly.type
_entity_poly.pdbx_seq_one_letter_code
_entity_poly.pdbx_strand_id
1 'polypeptide(L)'
;MLQSIFKRLLNRSSASANLVTAKQQARSLTEGEITLARSVFGDSLRLDDVQLKTAWWVLKHYAVSPNGHIYFHASDWIDDFSQAPLGKQGWLIHELTHVWQLQQGLKVVRGAIIDRRYNYVLKVGKPFLEYGIEQQARMVQDYFVRRQRGQYCQDLAGCIPFLVV
;
A
#
# COMPACT_ATOMS: atom_id res chain seq x y z
N MET A 1 -11.99 -53.33 5.40
CA MET A 1 -12.52 -51.95 5.19
C MET A 1 -11.78 -50.88 6.00
N LEU A 2 -11.20 -51.18 7.16
CA LEU A 2 -10.45 -50.21 7.96
C LEU A 2 -9.04 -49.84 7.42
N GLN A 3 -8.38 -50.71 6.68
CA GLN A 3 -7.04 -50.45 6.14
C GLN A 3 -7.00 -49.49 4.95
N SER A 4 -8.13 -49.29 4.23
CA SER A 4 -8.19 -48.35 3.11
C SER A 4 -8.34 -46.87 3.58
N ILE A 5 -8.89 -46.64 4.74
CA ILE A 5 -9.09 -45.30 5.34
C ILE A 5 -7.76 -44.77 5.88
N PHE A 6 -6.94 -45.64 6.47
CA PHE A 6 -5.61 -45.24 7.00
C PHE A 6 -4.62 -44.88 5.87
N LYS A 7 -4.67 -45.56 4.72
CA LYS A 7 -3.82 -45.20 3.58
C LYS A 7 -4.21 -43.88 2.92
N ARG A 8 -5.49 -43.46 2.99
CA ARG A 8 -5.93 -42.13 2.50
C ARG A 8 -5.53 -40.99 3.41
N LEU A 9 -5.41 -41.23 4.71
CA LEU A 9 -4.93 -40.23 5.70
C LEU A 9 -3.41 -39.99 5.60
N LEU A 10 -2.63 -41.07 5.34
CA LEU A 10 -1.18 -40.96 5.18
C LEU A 10 -0.77 -40.30 3.84
N ASN A 11 -1.58 -40.43 2.78
CA ASN A 11 -1.33 -39.72 1.51
C ASN A 11 -1.72 -38.25 1.54
N ARG A 12 -2.50 -37.79 2.51
CA ARG A 12 -2.75 -36.34 2.72
C ARG A 12 -1.59 -35.65 3.45
N SER A 13 -0.78 -36.37 4.20
CA SER A 13 0.38 -35.84 4.93
C SER A 13 1.57 -35.51 4.00
N SER A 14 1.67 -36.17 2.85
CA SER A 14 2.78 -35.91 1.90
C SER A 14 2.48 -34.79 0.89
N ALA A 15 1.20 -34.38 0.75
CA ALA A 15 0.83 -33.23 -0.09
C ALA A 15 0.99 -31.88 0.62
N SER A 16 1.20 -31.87 1.95
CA SER A 16 1.42 -30.66 2.73
C SER A 16 2.88 -30.23 2.83
N ALA A 17 3.82 -31.01 2.28
CA ALA A 17 5.26 -30.75 2.42
C ALA A 17 5.84 -29.88 1.28
N ASN A 18 5.05 -29.45 0.31
CA ASN A 18 5.48 -28.59 -0.80
C ASN A 18 4.82 -27.20 -0.76
N LEU A 19 4.40 -26.70 0.38
CA LEU A 19 4.35 -25.26 0.60
C LEU A 19 5.83 -24.83 0.70
N VAL A 20 6.43 -24.57 -0.47
CA VAL A 20 7.64 -23.76 -0.56
C VAL A 20 7.29 -22.49 0.23
N THR A 21 7.84 -22.36 1.42
CA THR A 21 7.79 -21.11 2.19
C THR A 21 8.50 -20.08 1.32
N ALA A 22 7.72 -19.34 0.54
CA ALA A 22 8.25 -18.25 -0.24
C ALA A 22 9.04 -17.39 0.75
N LYS A 23 10.36 -17.33 0.55
CA LYS A 23 11.27 -16.63 1.45
C LYS A 23 10.72 -15.23 1.66
N GLN A 24 10.39 -14.88 2.88
CA GLN A 24 9.85 -13.58 3.20
C GLN A 24 10.90 -12.54 2.81
N GLN A 25 10.54 -11.65 1.89
CA GLN A 25 11.40 -10.56 1.45
C GLN A 25 11.14 -9.34 2.32
N ALA A 26 12.19 -8.59 2.61
CA ALA A 26 12.11 -7.31 3.30
C ALA A 26 13.28 -6.43 2.84
N ARG A 27 12.99 -5.14 2.60
CA ARG A 27 14.00 -4.14 2.25
C ARG A 27 13.56 -2.75 2.66
N SER A 28 14.49 -1.84 2.83
CA SER A 28 14.22 -0.40 2.89
C SER A 28 13.79 0.13 1.51
N LEU A 29 13.30 1.36 1.48
CA LEU A 29 13.03 2.06 0.22
C LEU A 29 14.33 2.28 -0.56
N THR A 30 14.28 2.19 -1.88
CA THR A 30 15.37 2.60 -2.77
C THR A 30 15.49 4.12 -2.81
N GLU A 31 16.62 4.65 -3.28
CA GLU A 31 16.80 6.09 -3.48
C GLU A 31 15.75 6.68 -4.44
N GLY A 32 15.39 5.91 -5.49
CA GLY A 32 14.35 6.30 -6.43
C GLY A 32 12.97 6.37 -5.77
N GLU A 33 12.62 5.40 -4.91
CA GLU A 33 11.38 5.39 -4.15
C GLU A 33 11.32 6.52 -3.11
N ILE A 34 12.45 6.82 -2.45
CA ILE A 34 12.57 7.98 -1.54
C ILE A 34 12.33 9.27 -2.33
N THR A 35 12.92 9.40 -3.51
CA THR A 35 12.73 10.56 -4.39
C THR A 35 11.27 10.71 -4.81
N LEU A 36 10.59 9.61 -5.20
CA LEU A 36 9.16 9.63 -5.49
C LEU A 36 8.34 10.08 -4.27
N ALA A 37 8.61 9.51 -3.10
CA ALA A 37 7.92 9.87 -1.87
C ALA A 37 8.12 11.36 -1.52
N ARG A 38 9.35 11.85 -1.57
CA ARG A 38 9.68 13.26 -1.30
C ARG A 38 9.00 14.22 -2.28
N SER A 39 8.83 13.82 -3.55
CA SER A 39 8.13 14.64 -4.55
C SER A 39 6.66 14.90 -4.22
N VAL A 40 6.06 14.08 -3.35
CA VAL A 40 4.66 14.17 -2.92
C VAL A 40 4.56 14.67 -1.49
N PHE A 41 5.24 14.01 -0.56
CA PHE A 41 5.08 14.25 0.89
C PHE A 41 6.05 15.29 1.45
N GLY A 42 7.10 15.67 0.70
CA GLY A 42 8.16 16.52 1.26
C GLY A 42 8.71 15.91 2.55
N ASP A 43 8.80 16.71 3.59
CA ASP A 43 9.27 16.28 4.93
C ASP A 43 8.14 15.85 5.86
N SER A 44 6.88 15.89 5.40
CA SER A 44 5.72 15.49 6.22
C SER A 44 5.60 13.99 6.47
N LEU A 45 6.37 13.16 5.73
CA LEU A 45 6.47 11.72 5.90
C LEU A 45 7.90 11.32 6.31
N ARG A 46 8.05 10.68 7.45
CA ARG A 46 9.32 10.06 7.86
C ARG A 46 9.49 8.74 7.15
N LEU A 47 10.60 8.58 6.39
CA LEU A 47 10.86 7.44 5.52
C LEU A 47 11.89 6.47 6.10
N ASP A 48 12.70 6.90 7.09
CA ASP A 48 13.89 6.19 7.56
C ASP A 48 13.61 4.76 8.04
N ASP A 49 12.46 4.56 8.68
CA ASP A 49 12.04 3.27 9.23
C ASP A 49 11.08 2.50 8.31
N VAL A 50 10.71 3.06 7.15
CA VAL A 50 9.76 2.42 6.25
C VAL A 50 10.43 1.25 5.52
N GLN A 51 9.82 0.08 5.62
CA GLN A 51 10.25 -1.12 4.90
C GLN A 51 9.13 -1.66 4.04
N LEU A 52 9.50 -2.18 2.88
CA LEU A 52 8.64 -3.02 2.05
C LEU A 52 8.89 -4.47 2.41
N LYS A 53 7.83 -5.24 2.58
CA LYS A 53 7.89 -6.64 3.02
C LYS A 53 6.93 -7.50 2.23
N THR A 54 7.22 -8.79 2.08
CA THR A 54 6.24 -9.75 1.62
C THR A 54 5.62 -10.48 2.81
N ALA A 55 4.32 -10.79 2.70
CA ALA A 55 3.62 -11.58 3.70
C ALA A 55 2.61 -12.53 3.05
N TRP A 56 2.58 -13.78 3.51
CA TRP A 56 1.73 -14.85 2.98
C TRP A 56 0.23 -14.60 3.20
N TRP A 57 -0.11 -13.81 4.20
CA TRP A 57 -1.50 -13.46 4.55
C TRP A 57 -2.05 -12.26 3.76
N VAL A 58 -1.22 -11.56 3.01
CA VAL A 58 -1.68 -10.50 2.11
C VAL A 58 -2.18 -11.12 0.82
N LEU A 59 -3.37 -10.73 0.39
CA LEU A 59 -3.97 -11.22 -0.86
C LEU A 59 -3.23 -10.65 -2.07
N LYS A 60 -3.22 -11.41 -3.17
CA LYS A 60 -2.68 -10.94 -4.46
C LYS A 60 -3.35 -9.62 -4.88
N HIS A 61 -2.55 -8.72 -5.40
CA HIS A 61 -2.97 -7.39 -5.86
C HIS A 61 -3.46 -6.46 -4.75
N TYR A 62 -3.18 -6.82 -3.48
CA TYR A 62 -3.40 -5.97 -2.32
C TYR A 62 -2.07 -5.64 -1.65
N ALA A 63 -2.06 -4.51 -0.93
CA ALA A 63 -1.04 -4.18 0.03
C ALA A 63 -1.71 -3.69 1.32
N VAL A 64 -0.98 -3.70 2.41
CA VAL A 64 -1.47 -3.23 3.70
C VAL A 64 -0.33 -2.59 4.50
N SER A 65 -0.64 -1.53 5.23
CA SER A 65 0.35 -0.74 5.98
C SER A 65 -0.05 -0.60 7.46
N PRO A 66 -0.12 -1.71 8.23
CA PRO A 66 -0.71 -1.71 9.57
C PRO A 66 0.18 -1.08 10.65
N ASN A 67 1.49 -1.00 10.46
CA ASN A 67 2.49 -0.66 11.49
C ASN A 67 3.63 0.23 10.98
N GLY A 68 3.40 1.03 9.94
CA GLY A 68 4.43 1.89 9.35
C GLY A 68 5.33 1.20 8.32
N HIS A 69 5.15 -0.09 8.07
CA HIS A 69 5.76 -0.82 6.96
C HIS A 69 4.67 -1.22 5.96
N ILE A 70 5.06 -1.48 4.71
CA ILE A 70 4.16 -1.86 3.63
C ILE A 70 4.34 -3.34 3.32
N TYR A 71 3.25 -4.11 3.33
CA TYR A 71 3.26 -5.55 3.08
C TYR A 71 2.53 -5.87 1.79
N PHE A 72 3.20 -6.66 0.94
CA PHE A 72 2.68 -7.15 -0.33
C PHE A 72 2.54 -8.67 -0.33
N HIS A 73 1.72 -9.19 -1.21
CA HIS A 73 1.80 -10.60 -1.57
C HIS A 73 3.13 -10.86 -2.32
N ALA A 74 3.73 -12.03 -2.16
CA ALA A 74 5.03 -12.34 -2.79
C ALA A 74 5.03 -12.21 -4.32
N SER A 75 3.88 -12.49 -4.98
CA SER A 75 3.75 -12.31 -6.44
C SER A 75 3.67 -10.86 -6.90
N ASP A 76 3.47 -9.92 -6.00
CA ASP A 76 3.37 -8.49 -6.28
C ASP A 76 4.65 -7.74 -5.89
N TRP A 77 5.70 -8.47 -5.48
CA TRP A 77 6.98 -7.90 -5.14
C TRP A 77 7.62 -7.18 -6.33
N ILE A 78 8.14 -6.00 -6.08
CA ILE A 78 8.87 -5.17 -7.04
C ILE A 78 10.15 -4.70 -6.35
N ASP A 79 11.29 -4.94 -6.98
CA ASP A 79 12.60 -4.58 -6.41
C ASP A 79 12.82 -3.07 -6.32
N ASP A 80 12.26 -2.31 -7.26
CA ASP A 80 12.28 -0.85 -7.27
C ASP A 80 11.01 -0.30 -7.95
N PHE A 81 10.09 0.23 -7.16
CA PHE A 81 8.86 0.82 -7.67
C PHE A 81 9.10 2.08 -8.51
N SER A 82 10.23 2.78 -8.30
CA SER A 82 10.55 3.99 -9.08
C SER A 82 10.79 3.68 -10.56
N GLN A 83 11.20 2.46 -10.86
CA GLN A 83 11.41 1.97 -12.22
C GLN A 83 10.20 1.23 -12.80
N ALA A 84 9.14 1.05 -11.99
CA ALA A 84 7.95 0.35 -12.40
C ALA A 84 7.01 1.27 -13.21
N PRO A 85 6.03 0.71 -13.94
CA PRO A 85 5.00 1.51 -14.61
C PRO A 85 4.28 2.46 -13.64
N LEU A 86 3.85 3.64 -14.16
CA LEU A 86 3.24 4.72 -13.37
C LEU A 86 2.10 4.25 -12.43
N GLY A 87 1.30 3.28 -12.86
CA GLY A 87 0.26 2.71 -11.99
C GLY A 87 0.81 2.03 -10.75
N LYS A 88 2.00 1.38 -10.85
CA LYS A 88 2.67 0.75 -9.71
C LYS A 88 3.37 1.79 -8.82
N GLN A 89 3.94 2.83 -9.40
CA GLN A 89 4.45 3.97 -8.64
C GLN A 89 3.32 4.64 -7.85
N GLY A 90 2.16 4.87 -8.48
CA GLY A 90 0.97 5.40 -7.83
C GLY A 90 0.47 4.48 -6.70
N TRP A 91 0.57 3.17 -6.86
CA TRP A 91 0.22 2.22 -5.79
C TRP A 91 1.16 2.36 -4.59
N LEU A 92 2.48 2.49 -4.80
CA LEU A 92 3.41 2.79 -3.70
C LEU A 92 3.04 4.09 -2.98
N ILE A 93 2.71 5.16 -3.73
CA ILE A 93 2.28 6.45 -3.15
C ILE A 93 1.00 6.29 -2.31
N HIS A 94 0.04 5.47 -2.75
CA HIS A 94 -1.15 5.12 -1.98
C HIS A 94 -0.78 4.48 -0.63
N GLU A 95 0.07 3.48 -0.63
CA GLU A 95 0.50 2.78 0.59
C GLU A 95 1.33 3.68 1.51
N LEU A 96 2.19 4.52 0.96
CA LEU A 96 2.92 5.53 1.72
C LEU A 96 1.98 6.57 2.35
N THR A 97 0.83 6.83 1.75
CA THR A 97 -0.21 7.67 2.38
C THR A 97 -0.75 7.02 3.65
N HIS A 98 -0.94 5.71 3.66
CA HIS A 98 -1.33 4.99 4.88
C HIS A 98 -0.25 5.05 5.96
N VAL A 99 1.04 5.00 5.58
CA VAL A 99 2.14 5.21 6.53
C VAL A 99 2.09 6.64 7.10
N TRP A 100 1.87 7.65 6.25
CA TRP A 100 1.70 9.04 6.69
C TRP A 100 0.51 9.18 7.65
N GLN A 101 -0.65 8.61 7.31
CA GLN A 101 -1.84 8.62 8.17
C GLN A 101 -1.54 8.03 9.54
N LEU A 102 -0.82 6.91 9.60
CA LEU A 102 -0.41 6.29 10.86
C LEU A 102 0.51 7.21 11.67
N GLN A 103 1.46 7.87 11.01
CA GLN A 103 2.37 8.84 11.66
C GLN A 103 1.63 10.08 12.19
N GLN A 104 0.49 10.44 11.58
CA GLN A 104 -0.42 11.48 12.09
C GLN A 104 -1.36 10.99 13.21
N GLY A 105 -1.22 9.74 13.66
CA GLY A 105 -2.08 9.15 14.71
C GLY A 105 -3.47 8.71 14.24
N LEU A 106 -3.70 8.65 12.93
CA LEU A 106 -4.96 8.17 12.36
C LEU A 106 -5.07 6.64 12.50
N LYS A 107 -6.28 6.13 12.74
CA LYS A 107 -6.52 4.69 12.95
C LYS A 107 -6.69 3.96 11.62
N VAL A 108 -5.61 3.82 10.86
CA VAL A 108 -5.60 3.25 9.51
C VAL A 108 -6.23 1.85 9.44
N VAL A 109 -5.81 0.94 10.33
CA VAL A 109 -6.29 -0.46 10.31
C VAL A 109 -7.81 -0.54 10.52
N ARG A 110 -8.37 0.26 11.42
CA ARG A 110 -9.84 0.29 11.65
C ARG A 110 -10.57 0.95 10.49
N GLY A 111 -10.01 2.00 9.92
CA GLY A 111 -10.59 2.73 8.80
C GLY A 111 -10.68 1.88 7.54
N ALA A 112 -9.62 1.17 7.17
CA ALA A 112 -9.58 0.30 6.00
C ALA A 112 -10.53 -0.90 6.08
N ILE A 113 -10.79 -1.45 7.28
CA ILE A 113 -11.75 -2.55 7.48
C ILE A 113 -13.19 -2.04 7.36
N ILE A 114 -13.47 -0.83 7.84
CA ILE A 114 -14.83 -0.29 7.93
C ILE A 114 -15.23 0.41 6.64
N ASP A 115 -14.31 1.11 5.98
CA ASP A 115 -14.59 1.90 4.79
C ASP A 115 -13.60 1.63 3.65
N ARG A 116 -13.90 0.59 2.85
CA ARG A 116 -13.15 0.25 1.62
C ARG A 116 -13.59 1.06 0.41
N ARG A 117 -14.28 2.18 0.62
CA ARG A 117 -14.69 3.04 -0.49
C ARG A 117 -13.51 3.88 -0.97
N TYR A 118 -12.99 3.54 -2.14
CA TYR A 118 -11.92 4.29 -2.81
C TYR A 118 -12.46 5.49 -3.60
N ASN A 119 -13.72 5.44 -4.00
CA ASN A 119 -14.32 6.52 -4.79
C ASN A 119 -14.61 7.73 -3.89
N TYR A 120 -14.18 8.89 -4.34
CA TYR A 120 -14.41 10.16 -3.67
C TYR A 120 -14.97 11.20 -4.67
N VAL A 121 -15.65 12.20 -4.13
CA VAL A 121 -16.03 13.41 -4.85
C VAL A 121 -15.48 14.58 -4.07
N LEU A 122 -14.64 15.38 -4.72
CA LEU A 122 -14.12 16.60 -4.11
C LEU A 122 -15.29 17.54 -3.86
N LYS A 123 -15.39 18.05 -2.62
CA LYS A 123 -16.39 19.02 -2.20
C LYS A 123 -15.68 20.28 -1.75
N VAL A 124 -16.12 21.42 -2.27
CA VAL A 124 -15.60 22.72 -1.87
C VAL A 124 -15.74 22.89 -0.34
N GLY A 125 -14.66 23.27 0.30
CA GLY A 125 -14.63 23.51 1.75
C GLY A 125 -14.57 22.25 2.62
N LYS A 126 -14.62 21.03 2.05
CA LYS A 126 -14.44 19.81 2.84
C LYS A 126 -12.95 19.53 3.10
N PRO A 127 -12.50 19.53 4.37
CA PRO A 127 -11.12 19.24 4.73
C PRO A 127 -10.69 17.81 4.32
N PHE A 128 -9.42 17.64 3.95
CA PHE A 128 -8.84 16.34 3.57
C PHE A 128 -9.09 15.24 4.62
N LEU A 129 -8.92 15.56 5.90
CA LEU A 129 -9.08 14.61 7.00
C LEU A 129 -10.53 14.17 7.26
N GLU A 130 -11.51 14.82 6.65
CA GLU A 130 -12.92 14.41 6.70
C GLU A 130 -13.29 13.37 5.63
N TYR A 131 -12.39 13.10 4.67
CA TYR A 131 -12.54 11.97 3.76
C TYR A 131 -12.15 10.67 4.45
N GLY A 132 -12.71 9.54 3.99
CA GLY A 132 -12.32 8.22 4.48
C GLY A 132 -10.84 7.92 4.23
N ILE A 133 -10.24 7.07 5.04
CA ILE A 133 -8.81 6.71 4.99
C ILE A 133 -8.38 6.28 3.57
N GLU A 134 -9.16 5.42 2.93
CA GLU A 134 -8.89 4.94 1.56
C GLU A 134 -9.12 6.04 0.51
N GLN A 135 -10.11 6.91 0.74
CA GLN A 135 -10.35 8.07 -0.12
C GLN A 135 -9.18 9.04 -0.09
N GLN A 136 -8.64 9.32 1.10
CA GLN A 136 -7.45 10.15 1.26
C GLN A 136 -6.25 9.56 0.49
N ALA A 137 -5.98 8.26 0.66
CA ALA A 137 -4.89 7.60 -0.03
C ALA A 137 -5.10 7.60 -1.55
N ARG A 138 -6.35 7.41 -2.01
CA ARG A 138 -6.70 7.52 -3.43
C ARG A 138 -6.52 8.93 -3.98
N MET A 139 -6.88 9.98 -3.23
CA MET A 139 -6.69 11.37 -3.64
C MET A 139 -5.20 11.69 -3.85
N VAL A 140 -4.32 11.23 -2.95
CA VAL A 140 -2.88 11.43 -3.08
C VAL A 140 -2.31 10.65 -4.27
N GLN A 141 -2.75 9.41 -4.47
CA GLN A 141 -2.41 8.59 -5.64
C GLN A 141 -2.83 9.29 -6.94
N ASP A 142 -4.06 9.78 -7.03
CA ASP A 142 -4.59 10.45 -8.22
C ASP A 142 -3.85 11.77 -8.48
N TYR A 143 -3.52 12.55 -7.45
CA TYR A 143 -2.66 13.72 -7.56
C TYR A 143 -1.33 13.36 -8.20
N PHE A 144 -0.62 12.36 -7.65
CA PHE A 144 0.67 11.92 -8.17
C PHE A 144 0.56 11.50 -9.65
N VAL A 145 -0.39 10.63 -9.97
CA VAL A 145 -0.55 10.10 -11.34
C VAL A 145 -0.90 11.22 -12.33
N ARG A 146 -1.82 12.13 -11.98
CA ARG A 146 -2.18 13.27 -12.83
C ARG A 146 -0.99 14.19 -13.06
N ARG A 147 -0.25 14.52 -11.98
CA ARG A 147 0.95 15.36 -12.08
C ARG A 147 2.00 14.75 -13.01
N GLN A 148 2.27 13.45 -12.90
CA GLN A 148 3.21 12.76 -13.77
C GLN A 148 2.78 12.74 -15.25
N ARG A 149 1.48 12.82 -15.50
CA ARG A 149 0.90 12.91 -16.85
C ARG A 149 0.76 14.32 -17.37
N GLY A 150 1.15 15.34 -16.62
CA GLY A 150 0.91 16.74 -16.97
C GLY A 150 -0.57 17.14 -17.01
N GLN A 151 -1.42 16.39 -16.30
CA GLN A 151 -2.87 16.66 -16.21
C GLN A 151 -3.17 17.63 -15.08
N TYR A 152 -4.34 18.29 -15.17
CA TYR A 152 -4.81 19.17 -14.10
C TYR A 152 -4.96 18.40 -12.77
N CYS A 153 -4.37 18.95 -11.70
CA CYS A 153 -4.41 18.36 -10.35
C CYS A 153 -4.41 19.41 -9.23
N GLN A 154 -4.61 20.69 -9.56
CA GLN A 154 -4.62 21.79 -8.57
C GLN A 154 -5.78 21.69 -7.59
N ASP A 155 -6.90 21.10 -8.00
CA ASP A 155 -8.04 20.77 -7.15
C ASP A 155 -7.64 19.83 -5.99
N LEU A 156 -6.87 18.79 -6.31
CA LEU A 156 -6.31 17.87 -5.31
C LEU A 156 -5.21 18.53 -4.49
N ALA A 157 -4.31 19.29 -5.15
CA ALA A 157 -3.23 19.98 -4.46
C ALA A 157 -3.76 20.95 -3.40
N GLY A 158 -4.83 21.67 -3.68
CA GLY A 158 -5.47 22.59 -2.72
C GLY A 158 -6.19 21.89 -1.56
N CYS A 159 -6.47 20.58 -1.67
CA CYS A 159 -7.11 19.80 -0.62
C CYS A 159 -6.12 19.04 0.26
N ILE A 160 -5.04 18.51 -0.30
CA ILE A 160 -4.06 17.64 0.39
C ILE A 160 -3.12 18.50 1.25
N PRO A 161 -3.06 18.30 2.58
CA PRO A 161 -2.48 19.27 3.52
C PRO A 161 -0.96 19.38 3.49
N PHE A 162 -0.25 18.41 2.91
CA PHE A 162 1.21 18.40 2.84
C PHE A 162 1.76 18.81 1.47
N LEU A 163 0.88 19.18 0.55
CA LEU A 163 1.29 19.76 -0.74
C LEU A 163 1.39 21.28 -0.57
N VAL A 164 2.58 21.80 -0.83
CA VAL A 164 2.78 23.26 -0.92
C VAL A 164 2.35 23.69 -2.33
N VAL A 165 1.31 24.49 -2.41
CA VAL A 165 0.81 25.10 -3.66
C VAL A 165 1.60 26.35 -3.96
#